data_3ada404b0760688d7f160153980a5735
#
_entry.id   3ada404b0760688d7f160153980a5735
#
_cell.length_a   1.000
_cell.length_b   1.000
_cell.length_c   1.000
_cell.angle_alpha   90.00
_cell.angle_beta   90.00
_cell.angle_gamma   90.00
#
_symmetry.space_group_name_H-M   'P 1'
#
loop_
_entity.id
_entity.type
_entity.pdbx_description
1 polymer ?
#
loop_
_entity_poly.entity_id
_entity_poly.type
_entity_poly.pdbx_seq_one_letter_code
_entity_poly.pdbx_strand_id
1 'polypeptide(L)'
;MQLPVQAQSKLMAFPWEEKAGPAEIAAVATACERNGFGYVGVCDHVAVPRELAPRMTTIWYDTVATLSWLAARTERIRLLSHVFVLPYRHPLVTAKSFMTLDVLSGGRAILGVGAGHAEGEFVAMGVPFAERGRLTDEAITVIKASFADEWGAGQVGQAPRPVQSGGPPLWVGGSSKAALLRAARLGDGWLPQGPPAMGMEQAIALLRDTREQAGRADAPFAIGGGFSFYVGEPGWDVPEWTVRGEPEKLAEQIAAQATMGVTHVQVRPPSRSADELIDQIDAFGQQVAPLVSR
;
A
#
# COMPACT_ATOMS: atom_id res chain seq x y z
N MET A 1 -0.44 5.29 5.71
CA MET A 1 -1.71 4.90 6.38
C MET A 1 -2.57 4.09 5.43
N GLN A 2 -3.04 2.90 5.82
CA GLN A 2 -4.11 2.21 5.10
C GLN A 2 -5.44 2.84 5.49
N LEU A 3 -6.21 3.28 4.51
CA LEU A 3 -7.48 3.97 4.78
C LEU A 3 -8.55 2.99 5.33
N PRO A 4 -9.38 3.45 6.27
CA PRO A 4 -10.54 2.69 6.73
C PRO A 4 -11.66 2.70 5.68
N VAL A 5 -12.72 1.97 5.92
CA VAL A 5 -14.00 1.98 5.18
C VAL A 5 -13.92 1.42 3.76
N GLN A 6 -12.87 1.74 3.01
CA GLN A 6 -12.72 1.34 1.62
C GLN A 6 -12.64 -0.19 1.41
N ALA A 7 -12.34 -0.91 2.50
CA ALA A 7 -12.26 -2.37 2.55
C ALA A 7 -12.84 -2.84 3.87
N GLN A 8 -14.06 -3.38 3.86
CA GLN A 8 -14.75 -3.79 5.07
C GLN A 8 -14.55 -5.29 5.41
N SER A 9 -13.31 -5.76 5.29
CA SER A 9 -12.94 -7.10 5.72
C SER A 9 -13.01 -7.23 7.25
N LYS A 10 -13.69 -8.25 7.76
CA LYS A 10 -13.75 -8.55 9.20
C LYS A 10 -12.37 -8.84 9.83
N LEU A 11 -11.36 -9.08 9.02
CA LEU A 11 -9.98 -9.26 9.48
C LEU A 11 -9.27 -7.93 9.75
N MET A 12 -9.80 -6.83 9.19
CA MET A 12 -9.10 -5.54 9.17
C MET A 12 -9.98 -4.37 9.64
N ALA A 13 -11.27 -4.38 9.30
CA ALA A 13 -12.19 -3.29 9.63
C ALA A 13 -12.61 -3.34 11.10
N PHE A 14 -12.73 -2.17 11.71
CA PHE A 14 -13.34 -2.01 13.02
C PHE A 14 -14.86 -1.86 12.88
N PRO A 15 -15.65 -2.22 13.93
CA PRO A 15 -17.11 -2.26 13.82
C PRO A 15 -17.77 -0.96 13.35
N TRP A 16 -17.19 0.19 13.64
CA TRP A 16 -17.72 1.49 13.22
C TRP A 16 -17.67 1.69 11.69
N GLU A 17 -16.72 1.04 11.01
CA GLU A 17 -16.52 1.17 9.57
C GLU A 17 -17.71 0.64 8.77
N GLU A 18 -18.53 -0.27 9.32
CA GLU A 18 -19.73 -0.79 8.66
C GLU A 18 -20.78 0.29 8.36
N LYS A 19 -20.80 1.36 9.17
CA LYS A 19 -21.75 2.49 9.04
C LYS A 19 -21.14 3.74 8.44
N ALA A 20 -19.85 3.69 8.13
CA ALA A 20 -19.09 4.79 7.58
C ALA A 20 -19.08 4.76 6.04
N GLY A 21 -18.72 5.88 5.42
CA GLY A 21 -18.75 6.02 3.97
C GLY A 21 -17.65 6.94 3.43
N PRO A 22 -17.85 7.51 2.24
CA PRO A 22 -16.85 8.35 1.59
C PRO A 22 -16.44 9.59 2.39
N ALA A 23 -17.32 10.12 3.22
CA ALA A 23 -17.03 11.30 4.05
C ALA A 23 -15.90 10.98 5.06
N GLU A 24 -15.96 9.82 5.72
CA GLU A 24 -14.96 9.37 6.69
C GLU A 24 -13.63 9.05 5.99
N ILE A 25 -13.67 8.43 4.79
CA ILE A 25 -12.46 8.19 3.99
C ILE A 25 -11.74 9.52 3.69
N ALA A 26 -12.49 10.55 3.25
CA ALA A 26 -11.94 11.87 2.95
C ALA A 26 -11.39 12.56 4.21
N ALA A 27 -12.15 12.53 5.30
CA ALA A 27 -11.73 13.14 6.56
C ALA A 27 -10.43 12.54 7.10
N VAL A 28 -10.30 11.20 7.08
CA VAL A 28 -9.08 10.50 7.48
C VAL A 28 -7.91 10.81 6.53
N ALA A 29 -8.12 10.84 5.21
CA ALA A 29 -7.06 11.18 4.27
C ALA A 29 -6.56 12.63 4.47
N THR A 30 -7.47 13.58 4.71
CA THR A 30 -7.15 14.97 5.03
C THR A 30 -6.40 15.09 6.37
N ALA A 31 -6.81 14.32 7.39
CA ALA A 31 -6.10 14.29 8.66
C ALA A 31 -4.66 13.77 8.50
N CYS A 32 -4.47 12.70 7.71
CA CYS A 32 -3.14 12.20 7.38
C CYS A 32 -2.28 13.26 6.68
N GLU A 33 -2.87 13.98 5.71
CA GLU A 33 -2.15 15.03 4.98
C GLU A 33 -1.72 16.19 5.87
N ARG A 34 -2.61 16.70 6.75
CA ARG A 34 -2.27 17.81 7.65
C ARG A 34 -1.21 17.44 8.68
N ASN A 35 -1.09 16.16 9.02
CA ASN A 35 -0.12 15.62 9.97
C ASN A 35 1.15 15.05 9.31
N GLY A 36 1.38 15.31 8.03
CA GLY A 36 2.62 14.98 7.34
C GLY A 36 2.82 13.50 7.06
N PHE A 37 1.75 12.69 7.03
CA PHE A 37 1.86 11.30 6.61
C PHE A 37 2.28 11.22 5.14
N GLY A 38 3.23 10.34 4.84
CA GLY A 38 3.81 10.24 3.50
C GLY A 38 2.85 9.71 2.44
N TYR A 39 1.92 8.82 2.79
CA TYR A 39 0.93 8.26 1.86
C TYR A 39 -0.32 7.71 2.55
N VAL A 40 -1.40 7.64 1.78
CA VAL A 40 -2.60 6.84 2.09
C VAL A 40 -2.74 5.69 1.11
N GLY A 41 -3.23 4.54 1.60
CA GLY A 41 -3.34 3.30 0.82
C GLY A 41 -4.78 2.81 0.68
N VAL A 42 -5.12 2.34 -0.54
CA VAL A 42 -6.40 1.74 -0.89
C VAL A 42 -6.19 0.32 -1.39
N CYS A 43 -6.94 -0.65 -0.85
CA CYS A 43 -6.86 -2.06 -1.23
C CYS A 43 -7.53 -2.33 -2.59
N ASP A 44 -7.33 -3.54 -3.12
CA ASP A 44 -7.88 -3.96 -4.39
C ASP A 44 -8.51 -5.36 -4.30
N HIS A 45 -9.83 -5.41 -4.48
CA HIS A 45 -10.61 -6.61 -4.78
C HIS A 45 -11.71 -6.24 -5.77
N VAL A 46 -11.90 -7.06 -6.81
CA VAL A 46 -12.90 -6.82 -7.85
C VAL A 46 -14.22 -7.53 -7.52
N ALA A 47 -14.12 -8.80 -7.10
CA ALA A 47 -15.28 -9.63 -6.81
C ALA A 47 -14.94 -10.67 -5.74
N VAL A 48 -15.54 -10.56 -4.56
CA VAL A 48 -15.29 -11.50 -3.46
C VAL A 48 -16.09 -12.78 -3.66
N PRO A 49 -15.43 -13.96 -3.74
CA PRO A 49 -16.12 -15.25 -3.80
C PRO A 49 -17.06 -15.46 -2.60
N ARG A 50 -18.19 -16.13 -2.86
CA ARG A 50 -19.24 -16.34 -1.84
C ARG A 50 -18.70 -17.01 -0.56
N GLU A 51 -17.80 -17.96 -0.72
CA GLU A 51 -17.16 -18.68 0.40
C GLU A 51 -16.23 -17.79 1.25
N LEU A 52 -15.69 -16.72 0.69
CA LEU A 52 -14.86 -15.75 1.40
C LEU A 52 -15.67 -14.59 1.99
N ALA A 53 -16.88 -14.32 1.49
CA ALA A 53 -17.71 -13.19 1.91
C ALA A 53 -18.00 -13.15 3.43
N PRO A 54 -18.16 -14.27 4.17
CA PRO A 54 -18.32 -14.23 5.62
C PRO A 54 -17.13 -13.60 6.38
N ARG A 55 -15.92 -13.63 5.80
CA ARG A 55 -14.68 -13.10 6.40
C ARG A 55 -14.23 -11.79 5.75
N MET A 56 -14.38 -11.68 4.43
CA MET A 56 -13.89 -10.55 3.66
C MET A 56 -14.95 -9.49 3.37
N THR A 57 -16.24 -9.81 3.53
CA THR A 57 -17.38 -9.05 3.01
C THR A 57 -17.30 -8.83 1.50
N THR A 58 -18.27 -8.15 0.91
CA THR A 58 -18.26 -7.79 -0.52
C THR A 58 -18.05 -6.27 -0.73
N ILE A 59 -17.81 -5.53 0.36
CA ILE A 59 -17.65 -4.08 0.32
C ILE A 59 -16.15 -3.76 0.14
N TRP A 60 -15.77 -3.54 -1.11
CA TRP A 60 -14.43 -3.09 -1.52
C TRP A 60 -14.62 -2.01 -2.58
N TYR A 61 -14.05 -0.84 -2.33
CA TYR A 61 -14.09 0.25 -3.30
C TYR A 61 -13.05 0.02 -4.40
N ASP A 62 -13.38 0.39 -5.64
CA ASP A 62 -12.39 0.34 -6.72
C ASP A 62 -11.19 1.22 -6.39
N THR A 63 -10.01 0.66 -6.54
CA THR A 63 -8.75 1.29 -6.13
C THR A 63 -8.48 2.57 -6.89
N VAL A 64 -8.58 2.54 -8.22
CA VAL A 64 -8.23 3.70 -9.06
C VAL A 64 -9.25 4.80 -8.93
N ALA A 65 -10.55 4.45 -8.91
CA ALA A 65 -11.63 5.42 -8.71
C ALA A 65 -11.49 6.13 -7.35
N THR A 66 -11.21 5.38 -6.28
CA THR A 66 -11.03 5.93 -4.92
C THR A 66 -9.78 6.83 -4.85
N LEU A 67 -8.65 6.39 -5.37
CA LEU A 67 -7.42 7.19 -5.39
C LEU A 67 -7.58 8.47 -6.23
N SER A 68 -8.28 8.39 -7.37
CA SER A 68 -8.55 9.57 -8.20
C SER A 68 -9.48 10.57 -7.51
N TRP A 69 -10.48 10.05 -6.79
CA TRP A 69 -11.37 10.87 -5.99
C TRP A 69 -10.64 11.56 -4.83
N LEU A 70 -9.68 10.87 -4.18
CA LEU A 70 -8.82 11.44 -3.15
C LEU A 70 -7.80 12.44 -3.72
N ALA A 71 -7.30 12.21 -4.94
CA ALA A 71 -6.41 13.15 -5.61
C ALA A 71 -7.01 14.57 -5.73
N ALA A 72 -8.33 14.65 -5.97
CA ALA A 72 -9.05 15.91 -6.06
C ALA A 72 -9.37 16.57 -4.69
N ARG A 73 -9.10 15.90 -3.57
CA ARG A 73 -9.39 16.35 -2.20
C ARG A 73 -8.16 16.58 -1.34
N THR A 74 -7.01 16.23 -1.87
CA THR A 74 -5.70 16.32 -1.18
C THR A 74 -4.69 16.99 -2.11
N GLU A 75 -3.66 17.60 -1.56
CA GLU A 75 -2.67 18.38 -2.33
C GLU A 75 -1.27 17.78 -2.31
N ARG A 76 -0.86 17.14 -1.22
CA ARG A 76 0.51 16.71 -0.96
C ARG A 76 0.68 15.23 -0.69
N ILE A 77 -0.27 14.62 0.02
CA ILE A 77 -0.17 13.21 0.43
C ILE A 77 -0.13 12.29 -0.80
N ARG A 78 0.74 11.30 -0.77
CA ARG A 78 0.87 10.35 -1.88
C ARG A 78 -0.25 9.30 -1.83
N LEU A 79 -0.58 8.76 -2.99
CA LEU A 79 -1.74 7.91 -3.24
C LEU A 79 -1.25 6.52 -3.66
N LEU A 80 -1.34 5.55 -2.74
CA LEU A 80 -0.82 4.20 -2.90
C LEU A 80 -1.94 3.19 -3.14
N SER A 81 -1.85 2.40 -4.20
CA SER A 81 -2.61 1.14 -4.25
C SER A 81 -1.98 0.10 -3.31
N HIS A 82 -2.75 -0.51 -2.40
CA HIS A 82 -2.20 -1.38 -1.35
C HIS A 82 -2.91 -2.73 -1.22
N VAL A 83 -2.77 -3.69 -2.13
CA VAL A 83 -1.97 -3.60 -3.35
C VAL A 83 -2.84 -3.95 -4.55
N PHE A 84 -2.57 -3.37 -5.71
CA PHE A 84 -3.29 -3.63 -6.96
C PHE A 84 -2.95 -5.02 -7.51
N VAL A 85 -3.93 -5.86 -7.74
CA VAL A 85 -3.72 -7.24 -8.22
C VAL A 85 -3.53 -7.23 -9.73
N LEU A 86 -2.28 -7.27 -10.16
CA LEU A 86 -1.93 -7.10 -11.59
C LEU A 86 -2.58 -8.12 -12.52
N PRO A 87 -2.66 -9.44 -12.17
CA PRO A 87 -3.22 -10.42 -13.09
C PRO A 87 -4.70 -10.24 -13.46
N TYR A 88 -5.47 -9.46 -12.69
CA TYR A 88 -6.88 -9.22 -12.99
C TYR A 88 -7.11 -8.30 -14.19
N ARG A 89 -6.09 -7.59 -14.65
CA ARG A 89 -6.23 -6.53 -15.66
C ARG A 89 -5.12 -6.58 -16.70
N HIS A 90 -5.44 -6.16 -17.91
CA HIS A 90 -4.41 -6.02 -18.94
C HIS A 90 -3.37 -4.98 -18.52
N PRO A 91 -2.05 -5.24 -18.62
CA PRO A 91 -1.01 -4.35 -18.11
C PRO A 91 -1.02 -2.95 -18.74
N LEU A 92 -1.42 -2.82 -20.02
CA LEU A 92 -1.58 -1.51 -20.67
C LEU A 92 -2.72 -0.68 -20.05
N VAL A 93 -3.80 -1.34 -19.59
CA VAL A 93 -4.90 -0.65 -18.90
C VAL A 93 -4.41 -0.15 -17.53
N THR A 94 -3.68 -0.97 -16.81
CA THR A 94 -3.07 -0.59 -15.53
C THR A 94 -2.09 0.56 -15.70
N ALA A 95 -1.18 0.49 -16.68
CA ALA A 95 -0.24 1.56 -16.99
C ALA A 95 -0.98 2.87 -17.29
N LYS A 96 -1.99 2.84 -18.15
CA LYS A 96 -2.81 4.01 -18.52
C LYS A 96 -3.49 4.62 -17.31
N SER A 97 -4.08 3.80 -16.43
CA SER A 97 -4.79 4.27 -15.24
C SER A 97 -3.84 4.99 -14.29
N PHE A 98 -2.67 4.41 -14.01
CA PHE A 98 -1.72 5.00 -13.07
C PHE A 98 -0.93 6.19 -13.64
N MET A 99 -0.65 6.24 -14.94
CA MET A 99 -0.14 7.46 -15.59
C MET A 99 -1.18 8.60 -15.50
N THR A 100 -2.45 8.29 -15.72
CA THR A 100 -3.53 9.27 -15.59
C THR A 100 -3.68 9.77 -14.16
N LEU A 101 -3.69 8.85 -13.17
CA LEU A 101 -3.71 9.21 -11.75
C LEU A 101 -2.51 10.08 -11.37
N ASP A 102 -1.34 9.78 -11.90
CA ASP A 102 -0.12 10.55 -11.65
C ASP A 102 -0.26 11.99 -12.15
N VAL A 103 -0.75 12.17 -13.37
CA VAL A 103 -1.02 13.52 -13.94
C VAL A 103 -2.07 14.25 -13.13
N LEU A 104 -3.21 13.63 -12.84
CA LEU A 104 -4.32 14.25 -12.08
C LEU A 104 -3.94 14.61 -10.65
N SER A 105 -3.01 13.87 -10.06
CA SER A 105 -2.52 14.12 -8.70
C SER A 105 -1.27 15.01 -8.65
N GLY A 106 -0.70 15.42 -9.79
CA GLY A 106 0.53 16.21 -9.82
C GLY A 106 1.77 15.43 -9.36
N GLY A 107 1.88 14.14 -9.71
CA GLY A 107 3.05 13.32 -9.41
C GLY A 107 3.00 12.63 -8.04
N ARG A 108 1.81 12.36 -7.48
CA ARG A 108 1.65 11.75 -6.15
C ARG A 108 1.31 10.26 -6.17
N ALA A 109 1.13 9.64 -7.34
CA ALA A 109 0.80 8.23 -7.44
C ALA A 109 1.95 7.31 -7.00
N ILE A 110 1.62 6.21 -6.33
CA ILE A 110 2.49 5.07 -6.07
C ILE A 110 1.73 3.82 -6.48
N LEU A 111 2.30 3.02 -7.37
CA LEU A 111 1.71 1.75 -7.79
C LEU A 111 2.21 0.60 -6.90
N GLY A 112 1.47 0.31 -5.83
CA GLY A 112 1.68 -0.89 -5.05
C GLY A 112 1.00 -2.07 -5.72
N VAL A 113 1.71 -3.17 -5.98
CA VAL A 113 1.24 -4.30 -6.76
C VAL A 113 1.33 -5.63 -6.03
N GLY A 114 0.43 -6.56 -6.35
CA GLY A 114 0.45 -7.92 -5.83
C GLY A 114 0.04 -8.95 -6.86
N ALA A 115 0.37 -10.21 -6.56
CA ALA A 115 -0.02 -11.34 -7.39
C ALA A 115 -1.44 -11.86 -7.11
N GLY A 116 -2.07 -11.41 -6.02
CA GLY A 116 -3.37 -11.91 -5.58
C GLY A 116 -3.31 -13.24 -4.84
N HIS A 117 -4.37 -13.55 -4.07
CA HIS A 117 -4.44 -14.74 -3.24
C HIS A 117 -5.81 -15.44 -3.23
N ALA A 118 -6.86 -14.77 -3.67
CA ALA A 118 -8.24 -15.30 -3.66
C ALA A 118 -8.53 -16.07 -4.95
N GLU A 119 -8.30 -17.40 -4.95
CA GLU A 119 -8.42 -18.24 -6.15
C GLU A 119 -9.79 -18.12 -6.83
N GLY A 120 -10.89 -18.08 -6.06
CA GLY A 120 -12.23 -17.91 -6.61
C GLY A 120 -12.43 -16.56 -7.34
N GLU A 121 -11.72 -15.52 -6.94
CA GLU A 121 -11.70 -14.25 -7.67
C GLU A 121 -10.98 -14.39 -9.03
N PHE A 122 -9.88 -15.15 -9.09
CA PHE A 122 -9.20 -15.47 -10.36
C PHE A 122 -10.12 -16.23 -11.32
N VAL A 123 -10.88 -17.20 -10.79
CA VAL A 123 -11.88 -17.93 -11.59
C VAL A 123 -12.92 -16.97 -12.15
N ALA A 124 -13.47 -16.08 -11.33
CA ALA A 124 -14.44 -15.08 -11.76
C ALA A 124 -13.88 -14.11 -12.81
N MET A 125 -12.59 -13.79 -12.74
CA MET A 125 -11.90 -12.93 -13.69
C MET A 125 -11.40 -13.68 -14.94
N GLY A 126 -11.56 -15.00 -15.02
CA GLY A 126 -11.09 -15.81 -16.14
C GLY A 126 -9.56 -15.90 -16.23
N VAL A 127 -8.86 -15.77 -15.10
CA VAL A 127 -7.39 -15.76 -15.04
C VAL A 127 -6.86 -17.02 -14.37
N PRO A 128 -5.86 -17.71 -14.94
CA PRO A 128 -5.28 -18.91 -14.32
C PRO A 128 -4.56 -18.58 -13.01
N PHE A 129 -5.07 -19.04 -11.87
CA PHE A 129 -4.49 -18.78 -10.55
C PHE A 129 -3.05 -19.29 -10.40
N ALA A 130 -2.75 -20.46 -10.97
CA ALA A 130 -1.40 -21.04 -10.92
C ALA A 130 -0.35 -20.16 -11.62
N GLU A 131 -0.75 -19.35 -12.61
CA GLU A 131 0.15 -18.49 -13.37
C GLU A 131 0.30 -17.08 -12.79
N ARG A 132 -0.41 -16.75 -11.70
CA ARG A 132 -0.47 -15.39 -11.16
C ARG A 132 0.90 -14.74 -10.93
N GLY A 133 1.90 -15.54 -10.52
CA GLY A 133 3.27 -15.04 -10.32
C GLY A 133 3.92 -14.60 -11.62
N ARG A 134 3.87 -15.44 -12.65
CA ARG A 134 4.42 -15.15 -13.97
C ARG A 134 3.71 -13.95 -14.61
N LEU A 135 2.37 -13.95 -14.56
CA LEU A 135 1.55 -12.84 -15.08
C LEU A 135 1.87 -11.51 -14.40
N THR A 136 2.17 -11.55 -13.09
CA THR A 136 2.60 -10.35 -12.36
C THR A 136 3.94 -9.84 -12.86
N ASP A 137 4.93 -10.73 -13.06
CA ASP A 137 6.28 -10.35 -13.51
C ASP A 137 6.24 -9.74 -14.92
N GLU A 138 5.49 -10.35 -15.82
CA GLU A 138 5.26 -9.84 -17.18
C GLU A 138 4.54 -8.49 -17.17
N ALA A 139 3.49 -8.35 -16.35
CA ALA A 139 2.76 -7.09 -16.22
C ALA A 139 3.66 -5.96 -15.71
N ILE A 140 4.51 -6.21 -14.70
CA ILE A 140 5.47 -5.20 -14.20
C ILE A 140 6.39 -4.74 -15.31
N THR A 141 6.90 -5.65 -16.13
CA THR A 141 7.80 -5.33 -17.24
C THR A 141 7.12 -4.41 -18.26
N VAL A 142 5.90 -4.75 -18.69
CA VAL A 142 5.12 -3.94 -19.64
C VAL A 142 4.77 -2.57 -19.05
N ILE A 143 4.34 -2.52 -17.79
CA ILE A 143 3.97 -1.27 -17.11
C ILE A 143 5.18 -0.33 -17.00
N LYS A 144 6.35 -0.83 -16.58
CA LYS A 144 7.57 -0.01 -16.47
C LYS A 144 8.04 0.48 -17.83
N ALA A 145 7.97 -0.33 -18.86
CA ALA A 145 8.25 0.09 -20.22
C ALA A 145 7.30 1.20 -20.70
N SER A 146 6.00 1.06 -20.44
CA SER A 146 5.00 2.09 -20.72
C SER A 146 5.23 3.39 -19.94
N PHE A 147 5.73 3.32 -18.70
CA PHE A 147 6.06 4.49 -17.90
C PHE A 147 7.31 5.22 -18.42
N ALA A 148 8.29 4.48 -18.90
CA ALA A 148 9.56 5.03 -19.36
C ALA A 148 9.43 5.79 -20.68
N ASP A 149 8.66 5.27 -21.64
CA ASP A 149 8.55 5.84 -22.98
C ASP A 149 7.13 5.72 -23.54
N GLU A 150 6.71 6.66 -24.41
CA GLU A 150 5.38 6.65 -25.04
C GLU A 150 5.14 5.36 -25.84
N TRP A 151 6.16 4.85 -26.47
CA TRP A 151 6.15 3.63 -27.30
C TRP A 151 6.83 2.44 -26.62
N GLY A 152 7.12 2.55 -25.33
CA GLY A 152 7.85 1.54 -24.55
C GLY A 152 7.20 0.15 -24.54
N ALA A 153 5.89 0.06 -24.73
CA ALA A 153 5.15 -1.20 -24.86
C ALA A 153 5.11 -1.74 -26.33
N GLY A 154 5.94 -1.23 -27.23
CA GLY A 154 6.07 -1.72 -28.61
C GLY A 154 5.32 -0.88 -29.64
N GLN A 155 4.36 -1.47 -30.35
CA GLN A 155 3.67 -0.82 -31.48
C GLN A 155 2.51 0.12 -31.06
N VAL A 156 2.26 0.29 -29.77
CA VAL A 156 1.16 1.09 -29.24
C VAL A 156 1.67 2.19 -28.32
N GLY A 157 1.26 3.43 -28.60
CA GLY A 157 1.63 4.59 -27.77
C GLY A 157 0.64 4.85 -26.66
N GLN A 158 1.15 5.34 -25.52
CA GLN A 158 0.34 5.73 -24.37
C GLN A 158 0.64 7.14 -23.89
N ALA A 159 -0.38 7.99 -23.86
CA ALA A 159 -0.40 9.34 -23.27
C ALA A 159 -1.70 9.55 -22.46
N PRO A 160 -1.77 10.46 -21.46
CA PRO A 160 -0.72 11.39 -21.05
C PRO A 160 0.48 10.68 -20.43
N ARG A 161 1.66 11.31 -20.49
CA ARG A 161 2.88 10.80 -19.85
C ARG A 161 2.84 11.13 -18.35
N PRO A 162 3.42 10.28 -17.48
CA PRO A 162 3.48 10.55 -16.06
C PRO A 162 4.25 11.83 -15.76
N VAL A 163 3.92 12.49 -14.66
CA VAL A 163 4.64 13.65 -14.13
C VAL A 163 5.96 13.21 -13.49
N GLN A 164 5.93 12.09 -12.76
CA GLN A 164 7.11 11.51 -12.15
C GLN A 164 8.04 10.94 -13.23
N SER A 165 9.32 11.28 -13.17
CA SER A 165 10.32 10.74 -14.10
C SER A 165 10.41 9.21 -13.96
N GLY A 166 10.25 8.49 -15.07
CA GLY A 166 10.18 7.03 -15.07
C GLY A 166 8.84 6.45 -14.59
N GLY A 167 7.86 7.31 -14.30
CA GLY A 167 6.52 6.95 -13.84
C GLY A 167 6.36 6.79 -12.33
N PRO A 168 5.14 6.48 -11.86
CA PRO A 168 4.89 6.16 -10.48
C PRO A 168 5.81 5.04 -9.97
N PRO A 169 6.47 5.19 -8.80
CA PRO A 169 7.28 4.10 -8.25
C PRO A 169 6.41 2.87 -8.01
N LEU A 170 6.96 1.70 -8.37
CA LEU A 170 6.27 0.42 -8.31
C LEU A 170 6.75 -0.36 -7.08
N TRP A 171 5.87 -0.51 -6.07
CA TRP A 171 6.16 -1.24 -4.84
C TRP A 171 5.48 -2.60 -4.85
N VAL A 172 6.23 -3.67 -4.59
CA VAL A 172 5.70 -5.04 -4.63
C VAL A 172 5.25 -5.48 -3.25
N GLY A 173 3.98 -5.89 -3.16
CA GLY A 173 3.37 -6.42 -1.95
C GLY A 173 3.52 -7.92 -1.77
N GLY A 174 3.51 -8.34 -0.50
CA GLY A 174 3.55 -9.73 -0.10
C GLY A 174 4.76 -10.10 0.73
N SER A 175 4.60 -11.14 1.58
CA SER A 175 5.63 -11.59 2.53
C SER A 175 6.23 -12.96 2.20
N SER A 176 5.87 -13.56 1.05
CA SER A 176 6.48 -14.79 0.56
C SER A 176 7.85 -14.53 -0.06
N LYS A 177 8.73 -15.57 -0.06
CA LYS A 177 10.03 -15.47 -0.74
C LYS A 177 9.90 -15.04 -2.20
N ALA A 178 8.89 -15.52 -2.92
CA ALA A 178 8.64 -15.11 -4.31
C ALA A 178 8.33 -13.61 -4.44
N ALA A 179 7.55 -13.04 -3.51
CA ALA A 179 7.26 -11.60 -3.49
C ALA A 179 8.52 -10.77 -3.19
N LEU A 180 9.36 -11.21 -2.24
CA LEU A 180 10.65 -10.58 -1.94
C LEU A 180 11.58 -10.55 -3.16
N LEU A 181 11.75 -11.69 -3.83
CA LEU A 181 12.59 -11.79 -5.03
C LEU A 181 12.05 -10.91 -6.17
N ARG A 182 10.73 -10.86 -6.36
CA ARG A 182 10.07 -9.97 -7.33
C ARG A 182 10.31 -8.50 -7.01
N ALA A 183 10.12 -8.09 -5.74
CA ALA A 183 10.37 -6.73 -5.28
C ALA A 183 11.82 -6.32 -5.57
N ALA A 184 12.77 -7.15 -5.21
CA ALA A 184 14.19 -6.89 -5.40
C ALA A 184 14.61 -6.75 -6.87
N ARG A 185 14.07 -7.61 -7.74
CA ARG A 185 14.46 -7.65 -9.17
C ARG A 185 13.70 -6.63 -10.02
N LEU A 186 12.43 -6.43 -9.76
CA LEU A 186 11.52 -5.67 -10.65
C LEU A 186 10.93 -4.42 -10.01
N GLY A 187 10.83 -4.36 -8.67
CA GLY A 187 10.19 -3.27 -7.95
C GLY A 187 11.12 -2.10 -7.62
N ASP A 188 10.51 -1.03 -7.14
CA ASP A 188 11.17 0.15 -6.56
C ASP A 188 10.91 0.21 -5.04
N GLY A 189 10.27 -0.81 -4.49
CA GLY A 189 10.02 -1.00 -3.07
C GLY A 189 9.33 -2.32 -2.77
N TRP A 190 9.30 -2.65 -1.48
CA TRP A 190 8.64 -3.82 -0.93
C TRP A 190 7.64 -3.42 0.16
N LEU A 191 6.41 -3.96 0.09
CA LEU A 191 5.33 -3.77 1.06
C LEU A 191 4.96 -5.11 1.69
N PRO A 192 5.40 -5.43 2.92
CA PRO A 192 5.00 -6.65 3.59
C PRO A 192 3.48 -6.71 3.80
N GLN A 193 2.90 -7.89 3.56
CA GLN A 193 1.51 -8.20 3.88
C GLN A 193 1.50 -9.15 5.07
N GLY A 194 1.65 -8.59 6.28
CA GLY A 194 1.97 -9.32 7.49
C GLY A 194 3.48 -9.68 7.59
N PRO A 195 3.91 -10.22 8.75
CA PRO A 195 5.32 -10.56 8.97
C PRO A 195 5.77 -11.70 8.03
N PRO A 196 6.95 -11.58 7.40
CA PRO A 196 7.49 -12.67 6.61
C PRO A 196 7.85 -13.87 7.51
N ALA A 197 7.60 -15.09 7.03
CA ALA A 197 7.87 -16.31 7.79
C ALA A 197 9.34 -16.47 8.21
N MET A 198 10.27 -15.87 7.46
CA MET A 198 11.71 -15.87 7.78
C MET A 198 12.12 -14.76 8.76
N GLY A 199 11.20 -13.89 9.18
CA GLY A 199 11.51 -12.68 9.96
C GLY A 199 11.96 -11.50 9.11
N MET A 200 11.81 -10.27 9.66
CA MET A 200 12.09 -9.02 8.93
C MET A 200 13.57 -8.87 8.56
N GLU A 201 14.49 -9.18 9.48
CA GLU A 201 15.92 -9.03 9.23
C GLU A 201 16.40 -9.92 8.06
N GLN A 202 15.99 -11.19 8.05
CA GLN A 202 16.34 -12.10 6.97
C GLN A 202 15.68 -11.73 5.65
N ALA A 203 14.45 -11.20 5.69
CA ALA A 203 13.76 -10.71 4.51
C ALA A 203 14.47 -9.50 3.91
N ILE A 204 14.91 -8.55 4.74
CA ILE A 204 15.66 -7.36 4.30
C ILE A 204 17.04 -7.76 3.76
N ALA A 205 17.74 -8.71 4.40
CA ALA A 205 18.99 -9.24 3.89
C ALA A 205 18.80 -9.87 2.50
N LEU A 206 17.79 -10.73 2.34
CA LEU A 206 17.46 -11.34 1.05
C LEU A 206 17.16 -10.29 -0.05
N LEU A 207 16.44 -9.22 0.30
CA LEU A 207 16.20 -8.12 -0.62
C LEU A 207 17.48 -7.45 -1.07
N ARG A 208 18.39 -7.13 -0.15
CA ARG A 208 19.68 -6.48 -0.44
C ARG A 208 20.54 -7.36 -1.34
N ASP A 209 20.75 -8.61 -0.96
CA ASP A 209 21.57 -9.57 -1.73
C ASP A 209 21.01 -9.76 -3.15
N THR A 210 19.69 -9.91 -3.27
CA THR A 210 19.04 -10.09 -4.58
C THR A 210 19.16 -8.83 -5.45
N ARG A 211 19.07 -7.64 -4.87
CA ARG A 211 19.24 -6.37 -5.59
C ARG A 211 20.68 -6.20 -6.07
N GLU A 212 21.65 -6.53 -5.24
CA GLU A 212 23.06 -6.52 -5.61
C GLU A 212 23.33 -7.45 -6.80
N GLN A 213 22.87 -8.72 -6.71
CA GLN A 213 22.97 -9.68 -7.80
C GLN A 213 22.28 -9.21 -9.11
N ALA A 214 21.23 -8.41 -8.99
CA ALA A 214 20.52 -7.83 -10.12
C ALA A 214 21.13 -6.50 -10.64
N GLY A 215 22.26 -6.04 -10.08
CA GLY A 215 22.89 -4.76 -10.44
C GLY A 215 22.05 -3.53 -10.06
N ARG A 216 21.22 -3.63 -9.01
CA ARG A 216 20.29 -2.58 -8.56
C ARG A 216 20.58 -2.07 -7.15
N ALA A 217 21.75 -2.33 -6.60
CA ALA A 217 22.10 -1.98 -5.23
C ALA A 217 21.92 -0.47 -4.96
N ASP A 218 22.39 0.37 -5.87
CA ASP A 218 22.41 1.84 -5.70
C ASP A 218 21.10 2.53 -6.06
N ALA A 219 20.16 1.84 -6.71
CA ALA A 219 18.88 2.43 -7.04
C ALA A 219 18.02 2.65 -5.78
N PRO A 220 17.28 3.76 -5.65
CA PRO A 220 16.36 3.97 -4.54
C PRO A 220 15.40 2.79 -4.36
N PHE A 221 15.17 2.40 -3.10
CA PHE A 221 14.28 1.29 -2.81
C PHE A 221 13.57 1.48 -1.47
N ALA A 222 12.23 1.48 -1.52
CA ALA A 222 11.41 1.58 -0.33
C ALA A 222 11.29 0.22 0.37
N ILE A 223 11.51 0.16 1.68
CA ILE A 223 11.28 -1.03 2.50
C ILE A 223 10.17 -0.73 3.49
N GLY A 224 9.02 -1.37 3.31
CA GLY A 224 7.86 -1.22 4.16
C GLY A 224 7.99 -1.98 5.48
N GLY A 225 7.42 -1.40 6.55
CA GLY A 225 7.14 -2.06 7.82
C GLY A 225 5.69 -1.85 8.23
N GLY A 226 5.21 -2.62 9.20
CA GLY A 226 3.88 -2.48 9.77
C GLY A 226 3.94 -1.95 11.20
N PHE A 227 3.00 -1.10 11.58
CA PHE A 227 2.94 -0.55 12.93
C PHE A 227 1.50 -0.23 13.31
N SER A 228 0.98 -0.90 14.35
CA SER A 228 -0.27 -0.53 14.98
C SER A 228 0.03 0.20 16.28
N PHE A 229 -0.52 1.37 16.48
CA PHE A 229 -0.22 2.21 17.61
C PHE A 229 -1.48 2.80 18.26
N TYR A 230 -1.36 3.19 19.53
CA TYR A 230 -2.30 4.06 20.21
C TYR A 230 -1.50 5.02 21.10
N VAL A 231 -1.60 6.32 20.82
CA VAL A 231 -0.92 7.35 21.64
C VAL A 231 -1.69 7.51 22.95
N GLY A 232 -1.01 7.32 24.07
CA GLY A 232 -1.62 7.26 25.40
C GLY A 232 -2.21 5.89 25.75
N GLU A 233 -3.08 5.86 26.77
CA GLU A 233 -3.75 4.64 27.21
C GLU A 233 -5.19 4.60 26.70
N PRO A 234 -5.56 3.57 25.90
CA PRO A 234 -6.93 3.41 25.42
C PRO A 234 -7.86 3.07 26.59
N GLY A 235 -9.04 3.70 26.65
CA GLY A 235 -10.09 3.38 27.61
C GLY A 235 -10.90 2.12 27.25
N TRP A 236 -10.37 1.24 26.37
CA TRP A 236 -11.00 0.04 25.87
C TRP A 236 -9.95 -0.98 25.40
N ASP A 237 -10.36 -2.24 25.19
CA ASP A 237 -9.47 -3.33 24.78
C ASP A 237 -9.06 -3.19 23.33
N VAL A 238 -7.83 -2.75 23.08
CA VAL A 238 -7.22 -2.72 21.74
C VAL A 238 -6.51 -4.05 21.44
N PRO A 239 -6.31 -4.40 20.15
CA PRO A 239 -5.58 -5.61 19.77
C PRO A 239 -4.20 -5.69 20.47
N GLU A 240 -3.82 -6.88 20.92
CA GLU A 240 -2.58 -7.12 21.68
C GLU A 240 -1.30 -6.67 20.95
N TRP A 241 -1.30 -6.70 19.61
CA TRP A 241 -0.17 -6.23 18.80
C TRP A 241 -0.09 -4.71 18.65
N THR A 242 -0.99 -3.96 19.30
CA THR A 242 -0.96 -2.49 19.30
C THR A 242 0.05 -1.97 20.32
N VAL A 243 1.04 -1.24 19.83
CA VAL A 243 1.97 -0.51 20.71
C VAL A 243 1.24 0.71 21.25
N ARG A 244 1.12 0.80 22.59
CA ARG A 244 0.39 1.88 23.28
C ARG A 244 1.25 2.53 24.34
N GLY A 245 0.95 3.77 24.67
CA GLY A 245 1.59 4.53 25.73
C GLY A 245 2.14 5.86 25.24
N GLU A 246 3.16 6.36 25.97
CA GLU A 246 3.75 7.67 25.73
C GLU A 246 4.41 7.76 24.33
N PRO A 247 4.46 8.98 23.74
CA PRO A 247 5.01 9.21 22.41
C PRO A 247 6.44 8.69 22.22
N GLU A 248 7.27 8.79 23.24
CA GLU A 248 8.68 8.33 23.24
C GLU A 248 8.77 6.82 22.97
N LYS A 249 7.91 6.03 23.64
CA LYS A 249 7.86 4.57 23.46
C LYS A 249 7.48 4.20 22.01
N LEU A 250 6.54 4.93 21.42
CA LEU A 250 6.13 4.71 20.03
C LEU A 250 7.27 5.09 19.06
N ALA A 251 7.94 6.20 19.32
CA ALA A 251 9.08 6.65 18.52
C ALA A 251 10.25 5.65 18.58
N GLU A 252 10.57 5.09 19.75
CA GLU A 252 11.59 4.03 19.92
C GLU A 252 11.28 2.79 19.07
N GLN A 253 10.01 2.35 19.03
CA GLN A 253 9.62 1.20 18.22
C GLN A 253 9.77 1.46 16.72
N ILE A 254 9.49 2.68 16.27
CA ILE A 254 9.70 3.09 14.87
C ILE A 254 11.20 3.18 14.55
N ALA A 255 11.99 3.77 15.45
CA ALA A 255 13.44 3.85 15.31
C ALA A 255 14.09 2.45 15.25
N ALA A 256 13.59 1.50 16.02
CA ALA A 256 14.05 0.10 15.96
C ALA A 256 13.78 -0.52 14.56
N GLN A 257 12.61 -0.25 13.95
CA GLN A 257 12.36 -0.68 12.57
C GLN A 257 13.30 0.00 11.57
N ALA A 258 13.56 1.30 11.72
CA ALA A 258 14.50 2.03 10.88
C ALA A 258 15.93 1.46 10.98
N THR A 259 16.38 1.06 12.16
CA THR A 259 17.68 0.40 12.38
C THR A 259 17.79 -0.93 11.62
N MET A 260 16.70 -1.68 11.47
CA MET A 260 16.66 -2.88 10.62
C MET A 260 16.73 -2.55 9.11
N GLY A 261 16.46 -1.29 8.72
CA GLY A 261 16.45 -0.83 7.34
C GLY A 261 15.07 -0.59 6.76
N VAL A 262 14.01 -0.56 7.58
CA VAL A 262 12.68 -0.12 7.17
C VAL A 262 12.72 1.38 6.89
N THR A 263 12.22 1.79 5.73
CA THR A 263 12.21 3.20 5.30
C THR A 263 10.82 3.82 5.36
N HIS A 264 9.78 2.99 5.33
CA HIS A 264 8.38 3.42 5.32
C HIS A 264 7.56 2.56 6.27
N VAL A 265 6.99 3.17 7.28
CA VAL A 265 6.11 2.47 8.22
C VAL A 265 4.66 2.67 7.83
N GLN A 266 3.96 1.58 7.55
CA GLN A 266 2.54 1.58 7.35
C GLN A 266 1.83 1.47 8.68
N VAL A 267 1.00 2.45 8.99
CA VAL A 267 0.29 2.53 10.26
C VAL A 267 -1.21 2.28 10.10
N ARG A 268 -1.80 1.69 11.14
CA ARG A 268 -3.24 1.52 11.29
C ARG A 268 -3.58 1.52 12.78
N PRO A 269 -3.90 2.69 13.37
CA PRO A 269 -4.33 2.74 14.77
C PRO A 269 -5.72 2.14 14.92
N PRO A 270 -5.98 1.34 15.99
CA PRO A 270 -7.31 0.89 16.33
C PRO A 270 -8.17 2.08 16.77
N SER A 271 -9.49 2.00 16.48
CA SER A 271 -10.43 3.08 16.80
C SER A 271 -11.87 2.56 16.85
N ARG A 272 -12.72 3.25 17.61
CA ARG A 272 -14.16 2.98 17.76
C ARG A 272 -15.03 3.91 16.90
N SER A 273 -14.41 4.95 16.33
CA SER A 273 -15.06 5.92 15.44
C SER A 273 -14.06 6.57 14.49
N ALA A 274 -14.53 7.26 13.47
CA ALA A 274 -13.69 8.08 12.60
C ALA A 274 -13.02 9.22 13.37
N ASP A 275 -13.71 9.83 14.31
CA ASP A 275 -13.18 10.92 15.14
C ASP A 275 -12.00 10.41 16.01
N GLU A 276 -12.17 9.27 16.71
CA GLU A 276 -11.07 8.68 17.48
C GLU A 276 -9.87 8.31 16.59
N LEU A 277 -10.12 7.83 15.37
CA LEU A 277 -9.05 7.56 14.42
C LEU A 277 -8.31 8.85 14.04
N ILE A 278 -9.04 9.93 13.79
CA ILE A 278 -8.47 11.23 13.46
C ILE A 278 -7.69 11.80 14.64
N ASP A 279 -8.22 11.69 15.87
CA ASP A 279 -7.52 12.11 17.10
C ASP A 279 -6.20 11.35 17.25
N GLN A 280 -6.16 10.04 16.96
CA GLN A 280 -4.93 9.25 17.01
C GLN A 280 -3.94 9.63 15.89
N ILE A 281 -4.41 9.99 14.71
CA ILE A 281 -3.57 10.51 13.62
C ILE A 281 -2.97 11.86 14.00
N ASP A 282 -3.77 12.74 14.60
CA ASP A 282 -3.35 14.07 15.07
C ASP A 282 -2.33 13.95 16.21
N ALA A 283 -2.60 13.10 17.20
CA ALA A 283 -1.67 12.84 18.31
C ALA A 283 -0.34 12.27 17.80
N PHE A 284 -0.38 11.32 16.87
CA PHE A 284 0.84 10.76 16.26
C PHE A 284 1.65 11.82 15.54
N GLY A 285 1.01 12.61 14.67
CA GLY A 285 1.68 13.64 13.88
C GLY A 285 2.30 14.74 14.74
N GLN A 286 1.63 15.12 15.83
CA GLN A 286 2.07 16.21 16.69
C GLN A 286 3.08 15.78 17.77
N GLN A 287 2.98 14.55 18.28
CA GLN A 287 3.73 14.12 19.45
C GLN A 287 4.79 13.04 19.12
N VAL A 288 4.52 12.12 18.18
CA VAL A 288 5.41 10.99 17.87
C VAL A 288 6.33 11.31 16.68
N ALA A 289 5.77 11.79 15.56
CA ALA A 289 6.54 12.04 14.34
C ALA A 289 7.75 12.97 14.55
N PRO A 290 7.68 14.06 15.33
CA PRO A 290 8.83 14.92 15.59
C PRO A 290 9.97 14.24 16.36
N LEU A 291 9.70 13.15 17.09
CA LEU A 291 10.71 12.39 17.82
C LEU A 291 11.46 11.41 16.92
N VAL A 292 10.81 10.94 15.86
CA VAL A 292 11.41 10.00 14.87
C VAL A 292 12.30 10.74 13.88
N SER A 293 12.01 12.01 13.58
CA SER A 293 12.70 12.81 12.56
C SER A 293 14.03 13.44 13.05
N ARG A 294 14.46 13.12 14.26
CA ARG A 294 15.72 13.54 14.88
C ARG A 294 16.74 12.42 14.81
#